data_1eb2575e4dca2498dacb4c060a8beb3d
#
_entry.id   1eb2575e4dca2498dacb4c060a8beb3d
#
_cell.length_a   1.000
_cell.length_b   1.000
_cell.length_c   1.000
_cell.angle_alpha   90.00
_cell.angle_beta   90.00
_cell.angle_gamma   90.00
#
_symmetry.space_group_name_H-M   'P 1'
#
loop_
_entity.id
_entity.type
_entity.pdbx_description
1 polymer ?
#
loop_
_entity_poly.entity_id
_entity_poly.type
_entity_poly.pdbx_seq_one_letter_code
_entity_poly.pdbx_strand_id
1 'polypeptide(L)'
;MLAAAMLTSCDALRIDEDLSDCETDFHVKYAVRLRTNLHTQIQTVLRSRFELEVANLLEDSLRAIFREYAHDVDLSFYIRNARRFHDSKVMNADQATYELVLPANNYRHLALANIGEEQDVTIQQPQWADHSYLSQSGGDIIRGHRTGLFSARCNMDVLGNLNQTFDVSLFMVNCASILVVRTDNVDYRDLQVYSSDFADGFYVNDSVYTYKTEQMVHDFRVTTPPVEREVYYAVSFPSHDTAEEAQASRADGDKQTGSNDEERIWRKYVYATLPDGSVTRTVINVREPLQAGQIFIIYAYLRPDGSIYSPNVEVSTSVTLKWKDGLVVGG
;
A
#
# COMPACT_ATOMS: atom_id res chain seq x y z
N MET A 1 84.24 -23.11 40.12
CA MET A 1 83.20 -23.83 39.41
C MET A 1 81.97 -22.87 39.21
N LEU A 2 81.87 -22.31 38.03
CA LEU A 2 80.76 -21.41 37.70
C LEU A 2 79.63 -22.25 37.14
N ALA A 3 78.40 -22.12 37.73
CA ALA A 3 77.20 -22.64 37.19
C ALA A 3 76.51 -21.52 36.41
N ALA A 4 76.44 -21.68 35.10
CA ALA A 4 75.69 -20.78 34.19
C ALA A 4 74.22 -21.17 34.24
N ALA A 5 73.34 -20.25 34.73
CA ALA A 5 71.92 -20.37 34.63
C ALA A 5 71.47 -19.89 33.23
N MET A 6 71.03 -20.80 32.44
CA MET A 6 70.29 -20.45 31.17
C MET A 6 68.90 -19.98 31.52
N LEU A 7 68.65 -18.71 31.30
CA LEU A 7 67.30 -18.14 31.24
C LEU A 7 66.73 -18.45 29.86
N THR A 8 65.86 -19.44 29.76
CA THR A 8 64.97 -19.63 28.60
C THR A 8 63.89 -18.58 28.66
N SER A 9 64.03 -17.59 27.77
CA SER A 9 62.93 -16.65 27.45
C SER A 9 61.83 -17.44 26.84
N CYS A 10 60.67 -17.52 27.51
CA CYS A 10 59.39 -17.85 26.88
C CYS A 10 59.03 -16.66 26.04
N ASP A 11 59.30 -16.75 24.75
CA ASP A 11 58.56 -15.94 23.77
C ASP A 11 57.06 -16.29 23.90
N ALA A 12 56.33 -15.38 24.54
CA ALA A 12 54.90 -15.41 24.49
C ALA A 12 54.53 -15.22 23.01
N LEU A 13 54.07 -16.28 22.37
CA LEU A 13 53.36 -16.22 21.13
C LEU A 13 52.21 -15.22 21.32
N ARG A 14 52.40 -14.00 20.90
CA ARG A 14 51.28 -13.10 20.61
C ARG A 14 50.58 -13.71 19.41
N ILE A 15 49.53 -14.45 19.67
CA ILE A 15 48.51 -14.72 18.69
C ILE A 15 47.77 -13.39 18.53
N ASP A 16 48.27 -12.53 17.63
CA ASP A 16 47.47 -11.46 17.07
C ASP A 16 46.46 -12.15 16.09
N GLU A 17 45.58 -12.98 16.64
CA GLU A 17 44.37 -13.33 15.95
C GLU A 17 43.51 -12.07 15.98
N ASP A 18 43.51 -11.38 14.88
CA ASP A 18 42.50 -10.35 14.60
C ASP A 18 41.15 -11.05 14.54
N LEU A 19 40.49 -11.18 15.71
CA LEU A 19 39.18 -11.76 15.86
C LEU A 19 38.07 -10.87 15.24
N SER A 20 38.45 -9.73 14.65
CA SER A 20 37.50 -8.85 13.98
C SER A 20 36.91 -9.43 12.71
N ASP A 21 37.55 -10.44 12.08
CA ASP A 21 37.07 -11.13 10.89
C ASP A 21 36.29 -12.41 11.19
N CYS A 22 36.19 -12.84 12.44
CA CYS A 22 35.31 -13.94 12.84
C CYS A 22 33.91 -13.40 13.14
N GLU A 23 33.22 -12.91 12.12
CA GLU A 23 31.75 -12.75 12.20
C GLU A 23 31.15 -14.15 12.37
N THR A 24 30.84 -14.52 13.62
CA THR A 24 30.16 -15.79 13.88
C THR A 24 28.73 -15.65 13.50
N ASP A 25 28.34 -16.33 12.44
CA ASP A 25 26.93 -16.38 11.98
C ASP A 25 26.07 -17.20 12.94
N PHE A 26 24.94 -16.68 13.32
CA PHE A 26 23.98 -17.34 14.19
C PHE A 26 22.69 -17.66 13.45
N HIS A 27 22.18 -18.86 13.70
CA HIS A 27 20.86 -19.26 13.20
C HIS A 27 19.77 -18.66 14.07
N VAL A 28 18.93 -17.84 13.43
CA VAL A 28 17.82 -17.15 14.07
C VAL A 28 16.51 -17.64 13.47
N LYS A 29 15.56 -18.03 14.31
CA LYS A 29 14.20 -18.32 13.86
C LYS A 29 13.43 -17.01 13.70
N TYR A 30 12.87 -16.82 12.53
CA TYR A 30 12.11 -15.63 12.17
C TYR A 30 10.66 -16.03 11.83
N ALA A 31 9.72 -15.60 12.66
CA ALA A 31 8.30 -15.85 12.46
C ALA A 31 7.60 -14.58 11.93
N VAL A 32 6.89 -14.71 10.82
CA VAL A 32 6.12 -13.63 10.20
C VAL A 32 4.65 -13.79 10.50
N ARG A 33 4.02 -12.69 10.92
CA ARG A 33 2.57 -12.63 11.10
C ARG A 33 2.02 -11.43 10.36
N LEU A 34 1.11 -11.66 9.41
CA LEU A 34 0.36 -10.59 8.79
C LEU A 34 -0.77 -10.13 9.72
N ARG A 35 -0.93 -8.82 9.84
CA ARG A 35 -2.00 -8.18 10.57
C ARG A 35 -2.91 -7.46 9.59
N THR A 36 -4.05 -8.09 9.31
CA THR A 36 -5.14 -7.50 8.55
C THR A 36 -6.47 -7.94 9.14
N ASN A 37 -7.44 -7.05 9.13
CA ASN A 37 -8.82 -7.33 9.53
C ASN A 37 -9.80 -7.05 8.38
N LEU A 38 -9.28 -6.90 7.16
CA LEU A 38 -10.07 -6.49 6.00
C LEU A 38 -11.15 -7.49 5.62
N HIS A 39 -10.87 -8.79 5.68
CA HIS A 39 -11.89 -9.81 5.45
C HIS A 39 -13.09 -9.65 6.40
N THR A 40 -12.83 -9.43 7.68
CA THR A 40 -13.86 -9.16 8.68
C THR A 40 -14.60 -7.87 8.38
N GLN A 41 -13.92 -6.83 7.94
CA GLN A 41 -14.54 -5.56 7.58
C GLN A 41 -15.46 -5.69 6.35
N ILE A 42 -15.03 -6.34 5.26
CA ILE A 42 -15.86 -6.61 4.09
C ILE A 42 -17.12 -7.35 4.51
N GLN A 43 -16.98 -8.44 5.24
CA GLN A 43 -18.12 -9.23 5.67
C GLN A 43 -19.06 -8.45 6.58
N THR A 44 -18.53 -7.69 7.54
CA THR A 44 -19.35 -6.94 8.49
C THR A 44 -20.08 -5.79 7.81
N VAL A 45 -19.40 -4.99 7.00
CA VAL A 45 -19.98 -3.78 6.39
C VAL A 45 -20.97 -4.15 5.29
N LEU A 46 -20.63 -5.08 4.39
CA LEU A 46 -21.51 -5.44 3.26
C LEU A 46 -22.67 -6.34 3.68
N ARG A 47 -22.44 -7.32 4.56
CA ARG A 47 -23.52 -8.19 5.06
C ARG A 47 -24.53 -7.46 5.94
N SER A 48 -24.09 -6.48 6.72
CA SER A 48 -25.01 -5.66 7.53
C SER A 48 -25.97 -4.83 6.69
N ARG A 49 -25.66 -4.57 5.41
CA ARG A 49 -26.50 -3.82 4.48
C ARG A 49 -27.33 -4.68 3.53
N PHE A 50 -27.39 -5.99 3.75
CA PHE A 50 -28.14 -6.96 2.91
C PHE A 50 -27.70 -7.03 1.44
N GLU A 51 -26.48 -6.62 1.13
CA GLU A 51 -25.93 -6.63 -0.23
C GLU A 51 -25.01 -7.85 -0.45
N LEU A 52 -25.56 -9.05 -0.26
CA LEU A 52 -24.81 -10.31 -0.35
C LEU A 52 -24.14 -10.53 -1.72
N GLU A 53 -24.78 -10.12 -2.81
CA GLU A 53 -24.21 -10.29 -4.15
C GLU A 53 -22.97 -9.40 -4.34
N VAL A 54 -23.07 -8.14 -3.93
CA VAL A 54 -21.94 -7.20 -3.99
C VAL A 54 -20.83 -7.65 -3.05
N ALA A 55 -21.19 -8.16 -1.86
CA ALA A 55 -20.21 -8.71 -0.92
C ALA A 55 -19.44 -9.88 -1.50
N ASN A 56 -20.13 -10.82 -2.15
CA ASN A 56 -19.49 -11.99 -2.77
C ASN A 56 -18.59 -11.59 -3.96
N LEU A 57 -19.05 -10.69 -4.83
CA LEU A 57 -18.25 -10.19 -5.96
C LEU A 57 -16.98 -9.48 -5.49
N LEU A 58 -17.10 -8.65 -4.47
CA LEU A 58 -15.96 -7.96 -3.89
C LEU A 58 -15.03 -8.91 -3.14
N GLU A 59 -15.58 -9.87 -2.39
CA GLU A 59 -14.78 -10.88 -1.69
C GLU A 59 -13.93 -11.69 -2.67
N ASP A 60 -14.51 -12.12 -3.80
CA ASP A 60 -13.76 -12.86 -4.82
C ASP A 60 -12.69 -12.01 -5.50
N SER A 61 -12.99 -10.74 -5.81
CA SER A 61 -12.05 -9.81 -6.45
C SER A 61 -10.95 -9.34 -5.49
N LEU A 62 -11.31 -9.08 -4.25
CA LEU A 62 -10.39 -8.56 -3.22
C LEU A 62 -9.67 -9.66 -2.46
N ARG A 63 -10.12 -10.92 -2.55
CA ARG A 63 -9.47 -12.05 -1.87
C ARG A 63 -8.01 -12.22 -2.26
N ALA A 64 -7.67 -11.98 -3.53
CA ALA A 64 -6.29 -12.00 -4.00
C ALA A 64 -5.46 -10.86 -3.40
N ILE A 65 -6.09 -9.70 -3.20
CA ILE A 65 -5.46 -8.48 -2.68
C ILE A 65 -5.26 -8.56 -1.16
N PHE A 66 -6.27 -9.09 -0.45
CA PHE A 66 -6.28 -9.14 1.00
C PHE A 66 -6.03 -10.55 1.55
N ARG A 67 -5.11 -11.27 0.91
CA ARG A 67 -4.67 -12.58 1.40
C ARG A 67 -4.16 -12.47 2.83
N GLU A 68 -4.46 -13.46 3.64
CA GLU A 68 -4.00 -13.55 5.03
C GLU A 68 -2.53 -14.00 5.14
N TYR A 69 -1.85 -14.20 4.01
CA TYR A 69 -0.44 -14.62 3.98
C TYR A 69 0.36 -13.81 2.97
N ALA A 70 1.65 -13.63 3.26
CA ALA A 70 2.59 -13.03 2.34
C ALA A 70 2.99 -14.04 1.27
N HIS A 71 3.01 -13.59 0.01
CA HIS A 71 3.57 -14.36 -1.11
C HIS A 71 5.08 -14.27 -1.18
N ASP A 72 5.57 -13.08 -0.93
CA ASP A 72 6.99 -12.77 -0.85
C ASP A 72 7.25 -11.85 0.33
N VAL A 73 8.45 -11.91 0.84
CA VAL A 73 8.95 -11.00 1.86
C VAL A 73 10.35 -10.52 1.48
N ASP A 74 10.56 -9.24 1.63
CA ASP A 74 11.86 -8.58 1.55
C ASP A 74 12.28 -8.19 2.96
N LEU A 75 13.42 -8.71 3.39
CA LEU A 75 13.95 -8.54 4.72
C LEU A 75 15.28 -7.80 4.65
N SER A 76 15.33 -6.61 5.20
CA SER A 76 16.52 -5.77 5.22
C SER A 76 16.96 -5.49 6.65
N PHE A 77 18.27 -5.64 6.91
CA PHE A 77 18.90 -5.49 8.22
C PHE A 77 19.99 -4.42 8.14
N TYR A 78 19.88 -3.38 8.96
CA TYR A 78 20.72 -2.20 8.92
C TYR A 78 21.52 -2.05 10.21
N ILE A 79 22.80 -1.73 10.08
CA ILE A 79 23.66 -1.30 11.17
C ILE A 79 24.05 0.15 10.90
N ARG A 80 23.78 1.05 11.85
CA ARG A 80 24.06 2.49 11.68
C ARG A 80 23.55 3.04 10.35
N ASN A 81 22.29 2.75 10.04
CA ASN A 81 21.59 3.17 8.82
C ASN A 81 21.99 2.47 7.50
N ALA A 82 23.12 1.79 7.43
CA ALA A 82 23.56 1.07 6.24
C ALA A 82 23.04 -0.37 6.23
N ARG A 83 22.46 -0.82 5.11
CA ARG A 83 22.01 -2.21 4.93
C ARG A 83 23.23 -3.15 4.92
N ARG A 84 23.26 -4.09 5.84
CA ARG A 84 24.32 -5.10 5.95
C ARG A 84 23.87 -6.46 5.43
N PHE A 85 22.63 -6.83 5.71
CA PHE A 85 22.06 -8.09 5.25
C PHE A 85 20.72 -7.84 4.57
N HIS A 86 20.45 -8.64 3.57
CA HIS A 86 19.22 -8.63 2.83
C HIS A 86 18.86 -10.07 2.46
N ASP A 87 17.63 -10.44 2.69
CA ASP A 87 17.08 -11.72 2.27
C ASP A 87 15.71 -11.47 1.62
N SER A 88 15.46 -12.14 0.51
CA SER A 88 14.19 -12.08 -0.19
C SER A 88 13.70 -13.49 -0.43
N LYS A 89 12.51 -13.80 0.07
CA LYS A 89 11.94 -15.14 0.01
C LYS A 89 10.54 -15.14 -0.57
N VAL A 90 10.30 -16.09 -1.46
CA VAL A 90 8.96 -16.48 -1.84
C VAL A 90 8.40 -17.39 -0.74
N MET A 91 7.27 -17.03 -0.20
CA MET A 91 6.62 -17.78 0.87
C MET A 91 5.52 -18.69 0.33
N ASN A 92 5.43 -19.87 0.91
CA ASN A 92 4.25 -20.71 0.74
C ASN A 92 3.21 -20.35 1.80
N ALA A 93 1.93 -20.47 1.48
CA ALA A 93 0.81 -20.11 2.36
C ALA A 93 0.89 -20.72 3.78
N ASP A 94 1.54 -21.86 3.92
CA ASP A 94 1.67 -22.60 5.18
C ASP A 94 2.97 -22.31 5.94
N GLN A 95 3.86 -21.50 5.37
CA GLN A 95 5.18 -21.24 5.95
C GLN A 95 5.22 -19.87 6.63
N ALA A 96 4.94 -19.85 7.93
CA ALA A 96 5.01 -18.64 8.74
C ALA A 96 6.38 -18.45 9.45
N THR A 97 7.31 -19.37 9.31
CA THR A 97 8.60 -19.35 10.02
C THR A 97 9.72 -19.82 9.11
N TYR A 98 10.85 -19.12 9.13
CA TYR A 98 12.08 -19.51 8.45
C TYR A 98 13.31 -19.24 9.31
N GLU A 99 14.42 -19.84 8.92
CA GLU A 99 15.71 -19.61 9.54
C GLU A 99 16.47 -18.53 8.76
N LEU A 100 17.01 -17.58 9.50
CA LEU A 100 17.94 -16.58 9.00
C LEU A 100 19.30 -16.83 9.65
N VAL A 101 20.35 -16.56 8.89
CA VAL A 101 21.71 -16.58 9.39
C VAL A 101 22.20 -15.15 9.47
N LEU A 102 22.39 -14.65 10.69
CA LEU A 102 22.78 -13.26 10.94
C LEU A 102 23.93 -13.22 11.95
N PRO A 103 24.97 -12.41 11.74
CA PRO A 103 25.97 -12.11 12.76
C PRO A 103 25.34 -11.47 14.01
N ALA A 104 25.99 -11.67 15.17
CA ALA A 104 25.54 -11.03 16.40
C ALA A 104 25.72 -9.52 16.30
N ASN A 105 24.60 -8.79 16.34
CA ASN A 105 24.60 -7.32 16.28
C ASN A 105 23.22 -6.76 16.63
N ASN A 106 23.17 -5.44 16.80
CA ASN A 106 21.92 -4.68 16.92
C ASN A 106 21.51 -4.17 15.55
N TYR A 107 20.40 -4.69 15.04
CA TYR A 107 19.88 -4.33 13.73
C TYR A 107 18.65 -3.44 13.83
N ARG A 108 18.61 -2.40 12.98
CA ARG A 108 17.35 -1.85 12.52
C ARG A 108 16.84 -2.77 11.42
N HIS A 109 15.71 -3.41 11.64
CA HIS A 109 15.11 -4.33 10.69
C HIS A 109 13.89 -3.70 10.04
N LEU A 110 13.85 -3.75 8.70
CA LEU A 110 12.71 -3.36 7.88
C LEU A 110 12.27 -4.60 7.08
N ALA A 111 10.98 -4.90 7.14
CA ALA A 111 10.38 -5.98 6.38
C ALA A 111 9.25 -5.45 5.52
N LEU A 112 9.18 -5.93 4.29
CA LEU A 112 8.12 -5.66 3.32
C LEU A 112 7.57 -6.99 2.81
N ALA A 113 6.27 -7.03 2.48
CA ALA A 113 5.67 -8.21 1.89
C ALA A 113 4.81 -7.87 0.68
N ASN A 114 4.75 -8.80 -0.27
CA ASN A 114 4.00 -8.75 -1.52
C ASN A 114 4.46 -7.66 -2.51
N ILE A 115 5.71 -7.20 -2.39
CA ILE A 115 6.27 -6.20 -3.31
C ILE A 115 6.60 -6.83 -4.66
N GLY A 116 7.04 -8.08 -4.68
CA GLY A 116 7.44 -8.78 -5.91
C GLY A 116 6.29 -9.01 -6.89
N GLU A 117 5.06 -9.04 -6.42
CA GLU A 117 3.86 -9.17 -7.25
C GLU A 117 3.37 -7.83 -7.83
N GLU A 118 3.79 -6.69 -7.25
CA GLU A 118 3.43 -5.37 -7.73
C GLU A 118 4.38 -4.87 -8.81
N GLN A 119 3.82 -4.47 -9.95
CA GLN A 119 4.61 -3.94 -11.07
C GLN A 119 4.87 -2.44 -10.96
N ASP A 120 3.93 -1.73 -10.34
CA ASP A 120 3.92 -0.28 -10.29
C ASP A 120 4.45 0.28 -8.95
N VAL A 121 4.80 -0.59 -7.99
CA VAL A 121 5.41 -0.21 -6.71
C VAL A 121 6.81 -0.78 -6.61
N THR A 122 7.77 0.07 -6.32
CA THR A 122 9.19 -0.31 -6.24
C THR A 122 9.82 0.20 -4.96
N ILE A 123 10.80 -0.56 -4.44
CA ILE A 123 11.61 -0.12 -3.31
C ILE A 123 12.72 0.79 -3.82
N GLN A 124 12.75 2.00 -3.32
CA GLN A 124 13.78 2.99 -3.63
C GLN A 124 14.78 3.10 -2.48
N GLN A 125 16.06 3.33 -2.82
CA GLN A 125 17.17 3.53 -1.90
C GLN A 125 17.26 2.50 -0.75
N PRO A 126 17.10 1.20 -1.02
CA PRO A 126 17.05 0.18 0.02
C PRO A 126 18.36 0.00 0.79
N GLN A 127 19.46 0.61 0.34
CA GLN A 127 20.77 0.56 1.01
C GLN A 127 20.83 1.40 2.31
N TRP A 128 19.85 2.30 2.53
CA TRP A 128 19.78 3.17 3.70
C TRP A 128 18.42 3.05 4.38
N ALA A 129 18.40 2.78 5.70
CA ALA A 129 17.15 2.63 6.43
C ALA A 129 16.28 3.91 6.35
N ASP A 130 16.86 5.08 6.59
CA ASP A 130 16.16 6.37 6.64
C ASP A 130 15.66 6.83 5.26
N HIS A 131 16.20 6.28 4.17
CA HIS A 131 15.85 6.64 2.81
C HIS A 131 15.09 5.55 2.07
N SER A 132 14.93 4.36 2.70
CA SER A 132 14.17 3.26 2.11
C SER A 132 12.70 3.60 2.04
N TYR A 133 12.15 3.67 0.83
CA TYR A 133 10.74 3.96 0.65
C TYR A 133 10.14 3.18 -0.51
N LEU A 134 8.85 2.89 -0.41
CA LEU A 134 8.04 2.41 -1.52
C LEU A 134 7.63 3.61 -2.36
N SER A 135 7.84 3.54 -3.65
CA SER A 135 7.41 4.56 -4.60
C SER A 135 6.46 3.93 -5.60
N GLN A 136 5.32 4.56 -5.79
CA GLN A 136 4.42 4.23 -6.87
C GLN A 136 4.93 4.92 -8.15
N SER A 137 5.18 4.11 -9.19
CA SER A 137 5.63 4.58 -10.49
C SER A 137 4.45 4.62 -11.46
N GLY A 138 4.46 5.59 -12.38
CA GLY A 138 3.43 5.74 -13.41
C GLY A 138 3.34 7.17 -13.91
N GLY A 139 2.47 7.39 -14.89
CA GLY A 139 2.11 8.73 -15.39
C GLY A 139 1.00 9.36 -14.53
N ASP A 140 0.26 10.29 -15.13
CA ASP A 140 -0.87 10.99 -14.47
C ASP A 140 -2.00 10.02 -14.07
N ILE A 141 -2.14 8.91 -14.79
CA ILE A 141 -3.11 7.84 -14.48
C ILE A 141 -2.34 6.56 -14.24
N ILE A 142 -2.54 5.97 -13.07
CA ILE A 142 -1.92 4.72 -12.63
C ILE A 142 -2.99 3.65 -12.42
N ARG A 143 -2.55 2.41 -12.39
CA ARG A 143 -3.41 1.31 -11.97
C ARG A 143 -3.38 1.20 -10.44
N GLY A 144 -4.51 0.78 -9.85
CA GLY A 144 -4.55 0.41 -8.45
C GLY A 144 -3.64 -0.78 -8.14
N HIS A 145 -3.20 -0.91 -6.91
CA HIS A 145 -2.41 -2.04 -6.44
C HIS A 145 -3.18 -3.35 -6.65
N ARG A 146 -2.48 -4.40 -7.00
CA ARG A 146 -3.06 -5.73 -7.26
C ARG A 146 -3.00 -6.65 -6.05
N THR A 147 -2.23 -6.26 -5.05
CA THR A 147 -2.03 -7.04 -3.83
C THR A 147 -2.02 -6.16 -2.59
N GLY A 148 -2.29 -6.78 -1.44
CA GLY A 148 -2.08 -6.15 -0.14
C GLY A 148 -0.60 -6.02 0.14
N LEU A 149 -0.12 -4.79 0.31
CA LEU A 149 1.24 -4.48 0.67
C LEU A 149 1.36 -4.39 2.19
N PHE A 150 2.41 -4.97 2.75
CA PHE A 150 2.61 -4.97 4.20
C PHE A 150 4.02 -4.53 4.54
N SER A 151 4.15 -3.87 5.71
CA SER A 151 5.46 -3.49 6.23
C SER A 151 5.59 -3.73 7.72
N ALA A 152 6.83 -3.92 8.16
CA ALA A 152 7.20 -3.89 9.56
C ALA A 152 8.54 -3.18 9.74
N ARG A 153 8.71 -2.63 10.93
CA ARG A 153 9.98 -2.07 11.40
C ARG A 153 10.18 -2.45 12.86
N CYS A 154 11.35 -2.91 13.20
CA CYS A 154 11.70 -3.19 14.58
C CYS A 154 13.22 -3.09 14.79
N ASN A 155 13.63 -3.07 16.04
CA ASN A 155 15.02 -3.28 16.40
C ASN A 155 15.18 -4.76 16.78
N MET A 156 16.23 -5.40 16.30
CA MET A 156 16.54 -6.80 16.57
C MET A 156 17.94 -6.90 17.17
N ASP A 157 18.03 -7.42 18.38
CA ASP A 157 19.29 -7.71 19.05
C ASP A 157 19.62 -9.18 18.84
N VAL A 158 20.52 -9.48 17.90
CA VAL A 158 21.01 -10.84 17.67
C VAL A 158 22.18 -11.09 18.60
N LEU A 159 22.00 -12.03 19.54
CA LEU A 159 22.99 -12.38 20.56
C LEU A 159 23.79 -13.62 20.15
N GLY A 160 25.08 -13.56 20.30
CA GLY A 160 26.02 -14.57 19.80
C GLY A 160 26.05 -15.92 20.53
N ASN A 161 25.18 -16.14 21.49
CA ASN A 161 25.25 -17.36 22.32
C ASN A 161 23.90 -18.02 22.59
N LEU A 162 22.82 -17.56 21.91
CA LEU A 162 21.47 -18.01 22.14
C LEU A 162 20.75 -18.31 20.83
N ASN A 163 19.97 -19.40 20.83
CA ASN A 163 18.98 -19.63 19.80
C ASN A 163 17.81 -18.68 20.05
N GLN A 164 17.61 -17.71 19.16
CA GLN A 164 16.58 -16.69 19.28
C GLN A 164 15.45 -16.93 18.30
N THR A 165 14.25 -16.53 18.68
CA THR A 165 13.09 -16.46 17.79
C THR A 165 12.58 -15.03 17.80
N PHE A 166 12.45 -14.43 16.61
CA PHE A 166 11.85 -13.11 16.43
C PHE A 166 10.48 -13.25 15.78
N ASP A 167 9.47 -12.75 16.47
CA ASP A 167 8.11 -12.65 15.94
C ASP A 167 7.89 -11.24 15.37
N VAL A 168 7.74 -11.14 14.05
CA VAL A 168 7.57 -9.85 13.36
C VAL A 168 6.15 -9.75 12.80
N SER A 169 5.40 -8.78 13.27
CA SER A 169 4.07 -8.47 12.75
C SER A 169 4.16 -7.42 11.65
N LEU A 170 3.70 -7.77 10.46
CA LEU A 170 3.60 -6.87 9.32
C LEU A 170 2.19 -6.28 9.26
N PHE A 171 2.10 -4.96 9.09
CA PHE A 171 0.84 -4.23 8.99
C PHE A 171 0.62 -3.80 7.54
N MET A 172 -0.63 -3.85 7.10
CA MET A 172 -0.99 -3.39 5.78
C MET A 172 -0.70 -1.90 5.60
N VAL A 173 -0.12 -1.52 4.46
CA VAL A 173 0.24 -0.13 4.13
C VAL A 173 -0.64 0.47 3.04
N ASN A 174 -1.52 -0.30 2.44
CA ASN A 174 -2.51 0.20 1.48
C ASN A 174 -3.94 0.07 2.02
N CYS A 175 -4.88 0.65 1.30
CA CYS A 175 -6.30 0.70 1.62
C CYS A 175 -7.14 0.42 0.36
N ALA A 176 -8.46 0.29 0.50
CA ALA A 176 -9.36 0.09 -0.63
C ALA A 176 -10.53 1.08 -0.60
N SER A 177 -10.80 1.71 -1.75
CA SER A 177 -11.99 2.49 -1.98
C SER A 177 -12.91 1.78 -2.97
N ILE A 178 -14.19 1.67 -2.66
CA ILE A 178 -15.18 0.95 -3.44
C ILE A 178 -16.31 1.90 -3.81
N LEU A 179 -16.77 1.81 -5.07
CA LEU A 179 -17.95 2.51 -5.56
C LEU A 179 -18.95 1.50 -6.09
N VAL A 180 -20.15 1.52 -5.55
CA VAL A 180 -21.30 0.74 -6.01
C VAL A 180 -22.28 1.69 -6.65
N VAL A 181 -22.46 1.59 -7.98
CA VAL A 181 -23.36 2.43 -8.76
C VAL A 181 -24.58 1.63 -9.15
N ARG A 182 -25.77 2.05 -8.72
CA ARG A 182 -27.02 1.53 -9.23
C ARG A 182 -27.35 2.19 -10.56
N THR A 183 -27.59 1.36 -11.57
CA THR A 183 -27.83 1.79 -12.95
C THR A 183 -29.26 1.50 -13.40
N ASP A 184 -30.15 1.20 -12.46
CA ASP A 184 -31.53 0.76 -12.72
C ASP A 184 -32.24 1.67 -13.74
N ASN A 185 -32.64 1.11 -14.87
CA ASN A 185 -33.41 1.80 -15.92
C ASN A 185 -32.72 3.01 -16.58
N VAL A 186 -31.43 3.11 -16.52
CA VAL A 186 -30.66 4.14 -17.21
C VAL A 186 -29.87 3.51 -18.36
N ASP A 187 -30.11 4.02 -19.58
CA ASP A 187 -29.30 3.64 -20.72
C ASP A 187 -27.97 4.40 -20.72
N TYR A 188 -26.88 3.68 -20.72
CA TYR A 188 -25.53 4.22 -20.83
C TYR A 188 -24.66 3.25 -21.67
N ARG A 189 -23.54 3.75 -22.23
CA ARG A 189 -22.60 2.93 -22.98
C ARG A 189 -21.46 2.42 -22.13
N ASP A 190 -20.93 3.30 -21.28
CA ASP A 190 -19.78 2.99 -20.43
C ASP A 190 -19.73 3.89 -19.20
N LEU A 191 -19.14 3.34 -18.12
CA LEU A 191 -18.75 4.08 -16.93
C LEU A 191 -17.27 3.88 -16.68
N GLN A 192 -16.53 4.95 -16.48
CA GLN A 192 -15.12 4.91 -16.07
C GLN A 192 -14.98 5.64 -14.74
N VAL A 193 -14.22 5.04 -13.84
CA VAL A 193 -14.06 5.55 -12.48
C VAL A 193 -12.57 5.72 -12.16
N TYR A 194 -12.24 6.85 -11.56
CA TYR A 194 -10.89 7.16 -11.10
C TYR A 194 -10.94 7.71 -9.68
N SER A 195 -9.91 7.45 -8.91
CA SER A 195 -9.73 7.97 -7.56
C SER A 195 -8.51 8.87 -7.49
N SER A 196 -8.50 9.90 -6.67
CA SER A 196 -7.35 10.81 -6.50
C SER A 196 -7.17 11.29 -5.07
N ASP A 197 -6.08 12.02 -4.84
CA ASP A 197 -5.65 12.56 -3.54
C ASP A 197 -5.20 11.47 -2.57
N PHE A 198 -4.57 10.42 -3.09
CA PHE A 198 -3.91 9.36 -2.34
C PHE A 198 -2.39 9.55 -2.32
N ALA A 199 -1.73 8.94 -1.34
CA ALA A 199 -0.28 8.95 -1.27
C ALA A 199 0.35 8.26 -2.48
N ASP A 200 1.52 8.72 -2.88
CA ASP A 200 2.34 8.19 -3.97
C ASP A 200 3.57 7.42 -3.49
N GLY A 201 3.79 7.37 -2.19
CA GLY A 201 4.90 6.65 -1.59
C GLY A 201 4.77 6.47 -0.09
N PHE A 202 5.67 5.63 0.45
CA PHE A 202 5.69 5.26 1.85
C PHE A 202 7.11 5.03 2.36
N TYR A 203 7.58 5.85 3.30
CA TYR A 203 8.85 5.65 3.99
C TYR A 203 8.74 4.54 5.02
N VAL A 204 9.45 3.43 4.78
CA VAL A 204 9.31 2.20 5.57
C VAL A 204 9.81 2.39 7.00
N ASN A 205 10.96 3.06 7.16
CA ASN A 205 11.57 3.26 8.47
C ASN A 205 10.73 4.12 9.41
N ASP A 206 10.04 5.13 8.88
CA ASP A 206 9.28 6.10 9.68
C ASP A 206 7.79 5.82 9.69
N SER A 207 7.31 4.98 8.76
CA SER A 207 5.90 4.70 8.48
C SER A 207 5.14 5.99 8.11
N VAL A 208 5.73 6.78 7.22
CA VAL A 208 5.18 8.07 6.76
C VAL A 208 4.89 7.99 5.27
N TYR A 209 3.71 8.46 4.88
CA TYR A 209 3.30 8.56 3.48
C TYR A 209 3.77 9.87 2.84
N THR A 210 3.95 9.83 1.51
CA THR A 210 4.26 11.00 0.70
C THR A 210 3.15 11.30 -0.28
N TYR A 211 2.93 12.59 -0.55
CA TYR A 211 1.86 13.09 -1.41
C TYR A 211 2.46 14.15 -2.34
N LYS A 212 3.15 13.71 -3.38
CA LYS A 212 3.91 14.62 -4.26
C LYS A 212 3.23 14.91 -5.58
N THR A 213 2.30 14.06 -5.98
CA THR A 213 1.73 14.10 -7.32
C THR A 213 0.22 14.02 -7.27
N GLU A 214 -0.44 14.69 -8.21
CA GLU A 214 -1.90 14.57 -8.42
C GLU A 214 -2.22 13.35 -9.30
N GLN A 215 -1.69 12.19 -8.94
CA GLN A 215 -1.96 10.97 -9.68
C GLN A 215 -3.41 10.53 -9.49
N MET A 216 -4.03 10.09 -10.58
CA MET A 216 -5.31 9.42 -10.55
C MET A 216 -5.13 7.91 -10.61
N VAL A 217 -5.81 7.20 -9.74
CA VAL A 217 -5.88 5.73 -9.75
C VAL A 217 -7.09 5.32 -10.57
N HIS A 218 -6.87 4.54 -11.63
CA HIS A 218 -7.97 3.94 -12.40
C HIS A 218 -8.60 2.81 -11.58
N ASP A 219 -9.89 2.92 -11.28
CA ASP A 219 -10.62 1.91 -10.53
C ASP A 219 -10.90 0.68 -11.40
N PHE A 220 -10.76 -0.51 -10.81
CA PHE A 220 -11.09 -1.77 -11.47
C PHE A 220 -12.60 -1.99 -11.46
N ARG A 221 -13.17 -2.28 -12.64
CA ARG A 221 -14.56 -2.72 -12.76
C ARG A 221 -14.65 -4.21 -12.41
N VAL A 222 -15.54 -4.57 -11.50
CA VAL A 222 -15.78 -5.97 -11.08
C VAL A 222 -16.90 -6.61 -11.89
N THR A 223 -17.94 -5.83 -12.22
CA THR A 223 -19.14 -6.29 -12.90
C THR A 223 -19.02 -6.13 -14.42
N THR A 224 -19.72 -6.99 -15.18
CA THR A 224 -19.80 -6.89 -16.65
C THR A 224 -21.20 -6.45 -17.04
N PRO A 225 -21.37 -5.29 -17.71
CA PRO A 225 -22.69 -4.83 -18.15
C PRO A 225 -23.34 -5.80 -19.17
N PRO A 226 -24.68 -5.82 -19.26
CA PRO A 226 -25.63 -5.01 -18.51
C PRO A 226 -25.95 -5.59 -17.14
N VAL A 227 -25.87 -4.77 -16.10
CA VAL A 227 -26.20 -5.14 -14.71
C VAL A 227 -26.94 -3.99 -14.03
N GLU A 228 -27.80 -4.29 -13.06
CA GLU A 228 -28.48 -3.29 -12.25
C GLU A 228 -27.54 -2.51 -11.32
N ARG A 229 -26.36 -3.07 -11.06
CA ARG A 229 -25.35 -2.49 -10.18
C ARG A 229 -23.96 -2.71 -10.78
N GLU A 230 -23.26 -1.64 -10.98
CA GLU A 230 -21.84 -1.68 -11.31
C GLU A 230 -20.98 -1.48 -10.06
N VAL A 231 -19.92 -2.26 -9.95
CA VAL A 231 -19.01 -2.23 -8.81
C VAL A 231 -17.61 -1.93 -9.30
N TYR A 232 -17.00 -0.92 -8.70
CA TYR A 232 -15.65 -0.47 -8.96
C TYR A 232 -14.86 -0.47 -7.66
N TYR A 233 -13.57 -0.77 -7.73
CA TYR A 233 -12.67 -0.61 -6.59
C TYR A 233 -11.30 -0.10 -7.04
N ALA A 234 -10.64 0.63 -6.15
CA ALA A 234 -9.23 0.94 -6.24
C ALA A 234 -8.54 0.55 -4.94
N VAL A 235 -7.34 -0.01 -5.06
CA VAL A 235 -6.43 -0.24 -3.95
C VAL A 235 -5.24 0.67 -4.14
N SER A 236 -4.91 1.46 -3.12
CA SER A 236 -3.89 2.50 -3.18
C SER A 236 -3.23 2.68 -1.81
N PHE A 237 -2.21 3.52 -1.74
CA PHE A 237 -1.80 4.07 -0.46
C PHE A 237 -2.91 4.96 0.12
N PRO A 238 -2.88 5.27 1.43
CA PRO A 238 -3.92 6.05 2.10
C PRO A 238 -4.10 7.48 1.56
N SER A 239 -5.24 8.07 1.88
CA SER A 239 -5.46 9.51 1.75
C SER A 239 -4.76 10.28 2.87
N HIS A 240 -4.77 11.62 2.80
CA HIS A 240 -4.43 12.46 3.94
C HIS A 240 -5.34 12.17 5.14
N ASP A 241 -4.85 12.42 6.35
CA ASP A 241 -5.64 12.25 7.57
C ASP A 241 -6.59 13.43 7.82
N THR A 242 -6.27 14.62 7.32
CA THR A 242 -7.08 15.82 7.48
C THR A 242 -7.27 16.58 6.16
N ALA A 243 -8.32 17.41 6.11
CA ALA A 243 -8.58 18.27 4.97
C ALA A 243 -7.52 19.36 4.80
N GLU A 244 -6.96 19.86 5.91
CA GLU A 244 -5.90 20.87 5.91
C GLU A 244 -4.63 20.32 5.26
N GLU A 245 -4.23 19.09 5.59
CA GLU A 245 -3.07 18.43 4.97
C GLU A 245 -3.32 18.17 3.48
N ALA A 246 -4.52 17.68 3.13
CA ALA A 246 -4.92 17.46 1.75
C ALA A 246 -4.90 18.78 0.95
N GLN A 247 -5.37 19.87 1.52
CA GLN A 247 -5.35 21.19 0.88
C GLN A 247 -3.93 21.73 0.72
N ALA A 248 -3.07 21.52 1.73
CA ALA A 248 -1.68 21.99 1.68
C ALA A 248 -0.85 21.28 0.61
N SER A 249 -1.17 20.02 0.29
CA SER A 249 -0.45 19.20 -0.71
C SER A 249 -0.88 19.48 -2.15
N ARG A 250 -2.04 20.13 -2.37
CA ARG A 250 -2.56 20.42 -3.71
C ARG A 250 -1.76 21.51 -4.41
N ALA A 251 -1.61 21.37 -5.72
CA ALA A 251 -1.00 22.43 -6.55
C ALA A 251 -1.86 23.70 -6.53
N ASP A 252 -1.22 24.85 -6.73
CA ASP A 252 -1.92 26.17 -6.67
C ASP A 252 -3.07 26.29 -7.68
N GLY A 253 -3.04 25.55 -8.79
CA GLY A 253 -4.11 25.54 -9.81
C GLY A 253 -5.37 24.78 -9.41
N ASP A 254 -5.30 23.84 -8.46
CA ASP A 254 -6.44 23.04 -7.99
C ASP A 254 -7.08 23.62 -6.70
N LYS A 255 -6.58 24.74 -6.22
CA LYS A 255 -7.17 25.51 -5.11
C LYS A 255 -8.38 26.31 -5.60
N GLN A 256 -9.39 25.60 -6.17
CA GLN A 256 -10.63 26.28 -6.54
C GLN A 256 -11.42 26.66 -5.29
N THR A 257 -11.73 27.94 -5.22
CA THR A 257 -12.47 28.62 -4.13
C THR A 257 -13.97 28.31 -4.18
N GLY A 258 -14.34 27.07 -3.84
CA GLY A 258 -15.73 26.72 -3.56
C GLY A 258 -15.82 26.21 -2.12
N SER A 259 -16.73 26.72 -1.32
CA SER A 259 -16.86 26.41 0.12
C SER A 259 -16.98 24.90 0.43
N ASN A 260 -17.26 24.04 -0.55
CA ASN A 260 -17.41 22.61 -0.40
C ASN A 260 -16.14 21.83 -0.73
N ASP A 261 -15.17 22.43 -1.43
CA ASP A 261 -13.90 21.81 -1.80
C ASP A 261 -12.85 21.89 -0.67
N GLU A 262 -13.03 22.82 0.28
CA GLU A 262 -12.07 23.04 1.37
C GLU A 262 -12.03 21.88 2.38
N GLU A 263 -13.13 21.15 2.56
CA GLU A 263 -13.23 20.04 3.52
C GLU A 263 -12.99 18.66 2.92
N ARG A 264 -12.72 18.56 1.61
CA ARG A 264 -12.47 17.27 0.96
C ARG A 264 -11.08 16.73 1.32
N ILE A 265 -11.00 15.41 1.50
CA ILE A 265 -9.73 14.71 1.73
C ILE A 265 -9.30 13.99 0.46
N TRP A 266 -10.21 13.29 -0.21
CA TRP A 266 -9.96 12.59 -1.47
C TRP A 266 -11.21 12.59 -2.37
N ARG A 267 -11.05 12.15 -3.63
CA ARG A 267 -12.10 12.24 -4.66
C ARG A 267 -12.25 10.96 -5.45
N LYS A 268 -13.49 10.75 -5.97
CA LYS A 268 -13.73 9.88 -7.11
C LYS A 268 -14.31 10.68 -8.28
N TYR A 269 -13.79 10.38 -9.46
CA TYR A 269 -14.30 10.90 -10.72
C TYR A 269 -15.05 9.79 -11.43
N VAL A 270 -16.28 10.05 -11.83
CA VAL A 270 -17.10 9.14 -12.63
C VAL A 270 -17.41 9.78 -13.97
N TYR A 271 -17.03 9.11 -15.03
CA TYR A 271 -17.32 9.50 -16.40
C TYR A 271 -18.37 8.56 -16.97
N ALA A 272 -19.58 9.05 -17.22
CA ALA A 272 -20.66 8.29 -17.81
C ALA A 272 -20.79 8.66 -19.30
N THR A 273 -20.61 7.68 -20.18
CA THR A 273 -20.86 7.84 -21.62
C THR A 273 -22.29 7.42 -21.92
N LEU A 274 -23.11 8.35 -22.41
CA LEU A 274 -24.51 8.14 -22.77
C LEU A 274 -24.65 7.56 -24.18
N PRO A 275 -25.84 7.03 -24.55
CA PRO A 275 -26.10 6.46 -25.88
C PRO A 275 -25.85 7.41 -27.03
N ASP A 276 -26.05 8.70 -26.84
CA ASP A 276 -25.81 9.76 -27.85
C ASP A 276 -24.33 10.11 -28.02
N GLY A 277 -23.44 9.49 -27.21
CA GLY A 277 -22.00 9.74 -27.20
C GLY A 277 -21.60 10.95 -26.34
N SER A 278 -22.51 11.61 -25.66
CA SER A 278 -22.15 12.62 -24.67
C SER A 278 -21.51 11.97 -23.43
N VAL A 279 -20.60 12.69 -22.78
CA VAL A 279 -19.93 12.25 -21.55
C VAL A 279 -20.26 13.22 -20.43
N THR A 280 -20.81 12.69 -19.35
CA THR A 280 -21.03 13.44 -18.11
C THR A 280 -19.97 13.07 -17.11
N ARG A 281 -19.26 14.08 -16.59
CA ARG A 281 -18.28 13.92 -15.49
C ARG A 281 -18.95 14.30 -14.18
N THR A 282 -18.89 13.43 -13.20
CA THR A 282 -19.30 13.70 -11.81
C THR A 282 -18.10 13.55 -10.90
N VAL A 283 -17.95 14.46 -9.94
CA VAL A 283 -16.93 14.39 -8.89
C VAL A 283 -17.60 14.12 -7.56
N ILE A 284 -17.15 13.07 -6.89
CA ILE A 284 -17.59 12.69 -5.55
C ILE A 284 -16.48 13.12 -4.59
N ASN A 285 -16.77 14.09 -3.73
CA ASN A 285 -15.85 14.57 -2.70
C ASN A 285 -16.05 13.79 -1.41
N VAL A 286 -14.99 13.23 -0.86
CA VAL A 286 -15.01 12.47 0.39
C VAL A 286 -14.27 13.23 1.47
N ARG A 287 -14.92 13.42 2.61
CA ARG A 287 -14.41 14.17 3.78
C ARG A 287 -13.87 13.27 4.87
N GLU A 288 -14.09 11.97 4.76
CA GLU A 288 -13.56 10.98 5.69
C GLU A 288 -12.22 10.46 5.18
N PRO A 289 -11.17 10.41 6.04
CA PRO A 289 -9.89 9.86 5.65
C PRO A 289 -10.00 8.35 5.37
N LEU A 290 -9.23 7.86 4.41
CA LEU A 290 -9.10 6.45 4.12
C LEU A 290 -7.70 5.99 4.53
N GLN A 291 -7.61 5.36 5.69
CA GLN A 291 -6.36 4.95 6.31
C GLN A 291 -5.92 3.56 5.83
N ALA A 292 -4.64 3.25 6.07
CA ALA A 292 -4.07 1.93 5.80
C ALA A 292 -4.87 0.80 6.49
N GLY A 293 -5.11 -0.28 5.75
CA GLY A 293 -5.89 -1.41 6.24
C GLY A 293 -7.39 -1.16 6.33
N GLN A 294 -7.90 -0.06 5.79
CA GLN A 294 -9.34 0.25 5.77
C GLN A 294 -9.97 0.07 4.39
N ILE A 295 -11.29 -0.11 4.40
CA ILE A 295 -12.14 -0.11 3.21
C ILE A 295 -13.19 0.98 3.37
N PHE A 296 -13.34 1.81 2.33
CA PHE A 296 -14.40 2.81 2.26
C PHE A 296 -15.35 2.49 1.09
N ILE A 297 -16.66 2.44 1.36
CA ILE A 297 -17.68 2.07 0.38
C ILE A 297 -18.60 3.24 0.13
N ILE A 298 -18.66 3.66 -1.13
CA ILE A 298 -19.57 4.70 -1.62
C ILE A 298 -20.71 4.02 -2.38
N TYR A 299 -21.93 4.36 -2.03
CA TYR A 299 -23.14 3.97 -2.75
C TYR A 299 -23.64 5.14 -3.59
N ALA A 300 -23.95 4.87 -4.84
CA ALA A 300 -24.35 5.89 -5.78
C ALA A 300 -25.44 5.41 -6.74
N TYR A 301 -26.11 6.35 -7.38
CA TYR A 301 -27.16 6.12 -8.37
C TYR A 301 -26.81 6.88 -9.64
N LEU A 302 -26.85 6.20 -10.77
CA LEU A 302 -26.75 6.83 -12.09
C LEU A 302 -28.09 7.46 -12.45
N ARG A 303 -28.06 8.71 -12.91
CA ARG A 303 -29.22 9.41 -13.41
C ARG A 303 -29.29 9.38 -14.94
N PRO A 304 -30.46 9.63 -15.56
CA PRO A 304 -30.62 9.61 -17.01
C PRO A 304 -29.74 10.63 -17.76
N ASP A 305 -29.30 11.69 -17.12
CA ASP A 305 -28.36 12.69 -17.65
C ASP A 305 -26.89 12.29 -17.52
N GLY A 306 -26.62 11.08 -17.01
CA GLY A 306 -25.28 10.57 -16.76
C GLY A 306 -24.63 11.09 -15.46
N SER A 307 -25.32 11.96 -14.71
CA SER A 307 -24.80 12.40 -13.42
C SER A 307 -24.94 11.31 -12.36
N ILE A 308 -24.06 11.36 -11.36
CA ILE A 308 -24.10 10.47 -10.20
C ILE A 308 -24.67 11.21 -9.00
N TYR A 309 -25.53 10.54 -8.26
CA TYR A 309 -26.00 10.99 -6.96
C TYR A 309 -25.60 9.97 -5.89
N SER A 310 -25.09 10.44 -4.76
CA SER A 310 -24.81 9.62 -3.59
C SER A 310 -25.51 10.16 -2.35
N PRO A 311 -26.21 9.31 -1.57
CA PRO A 311 -26.87 9.75 -0.35
C PRO A 311 -25.94 9.87 0.87
N ASN A 312 -24.75 9.28 0.80
CA ASN A 312 -23.83 9.17 1.93
C ASN A 312 -22.51 9.92 1.77
N VAL A 313 -22.31 10.57 0.61
CA VAL A 313 -21.17 11.44 0.37
C VAL A 313 -21.58 12.64 -0.48
N GLU A 314 -20.85 13.71 -0.38
CA GLU A 314 -21.13 14.92 -1.15
C GLU A 314 -20.70 14.74 -2.61
N VAL A 315 -21.62 15.10 -3.53
CA VAL A 315 -21.38 15.05 -4.97
C VAL A 315 -21.37 16.47 -5.51
N SER A 316 -20.25 16.88 -6.05
CA SER A 316 -20.12 18.17 -6.71
C SER A 316 -20.26 18.04 -8.22
N THR A 317 -20.74 19.08 -8.82
CA THR A 317 -21.01 19.45 -10.22
C THR A 317 -20.62 18.43 -11.29
N SER A 318 -21.58 18.01 -12.09
CA SER A 318 -21.35 17.30 -13.35
C SER A 318 -21.12 18.28 -14.49
N VAL A 319 -20.14 18.00 -15.35
CA VAL A 319 -19.90 18.72 -16.61
C VAL A 319 -20.20 17.78 -17.76
N THR A 320 -21.13 18.15 -18.63
CA THR A 320 -21.43 17.36 -19.83
C THR A 320 -20.53 17.81 -20.98
N LEU A 321 -19.71 16.91 -21.49
CA LEU A 321 -18.85 17.15 -22.65
C LEU A 321 -19.38 16.33 -23.84
N LYS A 322 -19.59 16.98 -24.98
CA LYS A 322 -19.85 16.28 -26.26
C LYS A 322 -18.51 15.99 -26.92
N TRP A 323 -18.20 14.72 -27.10
CA TRP A 323 -16.97 14.29 -27.77
C TRP A 323 -17.10 14.33 -29.28
N LYS A 324 -16.14 14.98 -29.92
CA LYS A 324 -15.71 14.68 -31.28
C LYS A 324 -14.24 14.31 -31.17
N ASP A 325 -13.97 13.02 -31.37
CA ASP A 325 -12.62 12.44 -31.52
C ASP A 325 -11.62 12.59 -30.36
N GLY A 326 -11.41 11.51 -29.61
CA GLY A 326 -10.24 11.26 -28.74
C GLY A 326 -10.28 11.90 -27.36
N LEU A 327 -9.90 11.11 -26.37
CA LEU A 327 -9.78 11.54 -24.97
C LEU A 327 -8.65 12.57 -24.84
N VAL A 328 -8.98 13.84 -24.69
CA VAL A 328 -8.03 14.83 -24.17
C VAL A 328 -8.35 15.03 -22.69
N VAL A 329 -7.56 14.42 -21.82
CA VAL A 329 -7.51 14.82 -20.42
C VAL A 329 -6.83 16.18 -20.38
N GLY A 330 -7.61 17.24 -20.43
CA GLY A 330 -7.13 18.60 -20.26
C GLY A 330 -7.01 18.92 -18.78
N GLY A 331 -5.89 19.57 -18.44
CA GLY A 331 -5.41 19.91 -17.13
C GLY A 331 -6.32 20.78 -16.27
#